data_63d4129eddc83a47d42e3f1c8c127bab
#
_entry.id   63d4129eddc83a47d42e3f1c8c127bab
#
_cell.length_a   1.000
_cell.length_b   1.000
_cell.length_c   1.000
_cell.angle_alpha   90.00
_cell.angle_beta   90.00
_cell.angle_gamma   90.00
#
_symmetry.space_group_name_H-M   'P 1'
#
loop_
_entity.id
_entity.type
_entity.pdbx_description
1 polymer ?
#
loop_
_entity_poly.entity_id
_entity_poly.type
_entity_poly.pdbx_seq_one_letter_code
_entity_poly.pdbx_strand_id
1 'polypeptide(L)'
;MPKAYAIGHVTLTNAEKFMADYGSKVEATIKAFGGQFLARGGEVFYQEGEPLGEINVIVEFPDRAAAIAWEESEQYQTILPGRTDNSVGGILIMDGV
;
A
#
# COMPACT_ATOMS: atom_id res chain seq x y z
N MET A 1 5.89 -20.84 -6.91
CA MET A 1 4.75 -20.06 -6.41
C MET A 1 4.88 -18.64 -6.94
N PRO A 2 3.82 -18.08 -7.50
CA PRO A 2 3.89 -16.69 -7.96
C PRO A 2 4.03 -15.74 -6.78
N LYS A 3 4.66 -14.60 -7.04
CA LYS A 3 4.68 -13.50 -6.08
C LYS A 3 3.28 -12.90 -5.98
N ALA A 4 3.05 -12.09 -4.96
CA ALA A 4 1.80 -11.37 -4.81
C ALA A 4 2.09 -9.87 -4.75
N TYR A 5 1.13 -9.07 -5.18
CA TYR A 5 1.27 -7.62 -5.25
C TYR A 5 0.12 -6.93 -4.56
N ALA A 6 0.45 -5.98 -3.70
CA ALA A 6 -0.52 -5.05 -3.13
C ALA A 6 -0.43 -3.75 -3.91
N ILE A 7 -1.55 -3.33 -4.49
CA ILE A 7 -1.60 -2.13 -5.31
C ILE A 7 -2.55 -1.15 -4.63
N GLY A 8 -2.02 0.01 -4.25
CA GLY A 8 -2.79 1.02 -3.54
C GLY A 8 -2.93 2.31 -4.34
N HIS A 9 -4.08 2.93 -4.20
CA HIS A 9 -4.40 4.22 -4.82
C HIS A 9 -5.04 5.09 -3.76
N VAL A 10 -4.42 6.23 -3.44
CA VAL A 10 -4.94 7.12 -2.41
C VAL A 10 -4.86 8.58 -2.86
N THR A 11 -5.86 9.35 -2.41
CA THR A 11 -5.83 10.80 -2.47
C THR A 11 -5.88 11.28 -1.03
N LEU A 12 -4.87 12.04 -0.62
CA LEU A 12 -4.74 12.44 0.79
C LEU A 12 -5.72 13.55 1.14
N THR A 13 -6.46 13.37 2.25
CA THR A 13 -7.32 14.40 2.80
C THR A 13 -6.63 15.17 3.92
N ASN A 14 -5.63 14.53 4.56
CA ASN A 14 -4.77 15.16 5.56
C ASN A 14 -3.38 14.57 5.43
N ALA A 15 -2.54 15.20 4.60
CA ALA A 15 -1.21 14.69 4.27
C ALA A 15 -0.30 14.57 5.50
N GLU A 16 -0.35 15.54 6.41
CA GLU A 16 0.51 15.54 7.59
C GLU A 16 0.19 14.35 8.50
N LYS A 17 -1.10 14.13 8.79
CA LYS A 17 -1.52 12.99 9.63
C LYS A 17 -1.31 11.66 8.93
N PHE A 18 -1.57 11.61 7.62
CA PHE A 18 -1.32 10.40 6.84
C PHE A 18 0.15 9.97 6.99
N MET A 19 1.08 10.91 6.81
CA MET A 19 2.50 10.60 6.92
C MET A 19 2.89 10.22 8.35
N ALA A 20 2.41 10.95 9.36
CA ALA A 20 2.75 10.70 10.74
C ALA A 20 2.23 9.34 11.24
N ASP A 21 0.99 8.99 10.87
CA ASP A 21 0.29 7.84 11.43
C ASP A 21 0.36 6.59 10.56
N TYR A 22 0.69 6.73 9.28
CA TYR A 22 0.72 5.62 8.34
C TYR A 22 1.97 5.60 7.46
N GLY A 23 2.19 6.65 6.67
CA GLY A 23 3.22 6.67 5.64
C GLY A 23 4.62 6.41 6.17
N SER A 24 4.96 6.96 7.34
CA SER A 24 6.28 6.78 7.95
C SER A 24 6.47 5.42 8.62
N LYS A 25 5.38 4.64 8.77
CA LYS A 25 5.38 3.38 9.53
C LYS A 25 5.15 2.15 8.68
N VAL A 26 4.53 2.31 7.51
CA VAL A 26 4.04 1.18 6.72
C VAL A 26 5.17 0.32 6.16
N GLU A 27 6.30 0.90 5.78
CA GLU A 27 7.39 0.13 5.19
C GLU A 27 7.94 -0.94 6.14
N ALA A 28 8.08 -0.60 7.42
CA ALA A 28 8.55 -1.56 8.41
C ALA A 28 7.61 -2.76 8.53
N THR A 29 6.29 -2.54 8.44
CA THR A 29 5.32 -3.62 8.49
C THR A 29 5.41 -4.52 7.25
N ILE A 30 5.64 -3.93 6.09
CA ILE A 30 5.80 -4.67 4.83
C ILE A 30 7.05 -5.54 4.89
N LYS A 31 8.18 -4.98 5.32
CA LYS A 31 9.44 -5.70 5.41
C LYS A 31 9.37 -6.88 6.40
N ALA A 32 8.60 -6.74 7.46
CA ALA A 32 8.42 -7.81 8.44
C ALA A 32 7.82 -9.07 7.83
N PHE A 33 7.12 -8.97 6.70
CA PHE A 33 6.52 -10.10 5.99
C PHE A 33 7.22 -10.39 4.65
N GLY A 34 8.44 -9.91 4.48
CA GLY A 34 9.25 -10.21 3.29
C GLY A 34 8.90 -9.38 2.07
N GLY A 35 8.10 -8.34 2.23
CA GLY A 35 7.68 -7.47 1.13
C GLY A 35 8.63 -6.31 0.89
N GLN A 36 8.44 -5.66 -0.25
CA GLN A 36 9.17 -4.45 -0.60
C GLN A 36 8.35 -3.57 -1.53
N PHE A 37 8.56 -2.26 -1.44
CA PHE A 37 7.98 -1.35 -2.42
C PHE A 37 8.67 -1.51 -3.77
N LEU A 38 7.88 -1.60 -4.83
CA LEU A 38 8.37 -1.52 -6.21
C LEU A 38 8.12 -0.14 -6.79
N ALA A 39 7.04 0.51 -6.36
CA ALA A 39 6.73 1.89 -6.71
C ALA A 39 6.04 2.53 -5.51
N ARG A 40 6.36 3.78 -5.24
CA ARG A 40 5.78 4.51 -4.11
C ARG A 40 5.67 5.98 -4.45
N GLY A 41 4.53 6.38 -4.99
CA GLY A 41 4.26 7.78 -5.31
C GLY A 41 5.13 8.34 -6.43
N GLY A 42 5.60 7.48 -7.34
CA GLY A 42 6.38 7.93 -8.49
C GLY A 42 5.54 8.77 -9.44
N GLU A 43 6.22 9.53 -10.30
CA GLU A 43 5.55 10.35 -11.29
C GLU A 43 4.77 9.49 -12.28
N VAL A 44 3.47 9.81 -12.45
CA VAL A 44 2.63 9.17 -13.46
C VAL A 44 2.82 9.96 -14.76
N PHE A 45 3.41 9.37 -15.76
CA PHE A 45 3.71 10.04 -17.02
C PHE A 45 2.77 9.63 -18.17
N TYR A 46 1.88 8.69 -17.96
CA TYR A 46 0.83 8.31 -18.91
C TYR A 46 -0.36 7.77 -18.15
N GLN A 47 -1.54 8.14 -18.57
CA GLN A 47 -2.77 7.69 -17.95
C GLN A 47 -3.88 7.66 -18.98
N GLU A 48 -4.72 6.65 -18.89
CA GLU A 48 -5.90 6.51 -19.71
C GLU A 48 -7.09 6.31 -18.75
N GLY A 49 -8.16 7.07 -18.96
CA GLY A 49 -9.32 7.04 -18.07
C GLY A 49 -9.13 7.92 -16.83
N GLU A 50 -10.06 7.80 -15.89
CA GLU A 50 -10.04 8.59 -14.66
C GLU A 50 -8.94 8.12 -13.70
N PRO A 51 -8.24 9.04 -13.01
CA PRO A 51 -7.27 8.65 -12.01
C PRO A 51 -7.94 7.92 -10.85
N LEU A 52 -7.31 6.84 -10.41
CA LEU A 52 -7.79 6.08 -9.25
C LEU A 52 -7.39 6.76 -7.93
N GLY A 53 -6.31 7.54 -7.95
CA GLY A 53 -5.85 8.31 -6.80
C GLY A 53 -4.66 9.17 -7.18
N GLU A 54 -4.30 10.13 -6.35
CA GLU A 54 -3.16 11.01 -6.59
C GLU A 54 -1.83 10.29 -6.35
N ILE A 55 -1.82 9.33 -5.41
CA ILE A 55 -0.63 8.57 -5.06
C ILE A 55 -0.89 7.10 -5.34
N ASN A 56 0.01 6.47 -6.10
CA ASN A 56 -0.10 5.06 -6.45
C ASN A 56 1.11 4.32 -5.91
N VAL A 57 0.88 3.15 -5.32
CA VAL A 57 1.96 2.34 -4.77
C VAL A 57 1.83 0.90 -5.24
N ILE A 58 2.97 0.22 -5.39
CA ILE A 58 3.02 -1.20 -5.70
C ILE A 58 3.99 -1.84 -4.71
N VAL A 59 3.50 -2.85 -4.00
CA VAL A 59 4.29 -3.62 -3.03
C VAL A 59 4.33 -5.06 -3.51
N GLU A 60 5.53 -5.66 -3.47
CA GLU A 60 5.72 -7.06 -3.83
C GLU A 60 5.93 -7.90 -2.57
N PHE A 61 5.25 -9.04 -2.49
CA PHE A 61 5.46 -10.04 -1.44
C PHE A 61 5.93 -11.35 -2.07
N PRO A 62 6.64 -12.20 -1.30
CA PRO A 62 7.13 -13.49 -1.84
C PRO A 62 6.03 -14.39 -2.39
N ASP A 63 4.84 -14.34 -1.79
CA ASP A 63 3.70 -15.15 -2.18
C ASP A 63 2.41 -14.58 -1.60
N ARG A 64 1.30 -15.20 -1.97
CA ARG A 64 -0.03 -14.81 -1.49
C ARG A 64 -0.13 -14.87 0.03
N ALA A 65 0.40 -15.93 0.64
CA ALA A 65 0.30 -16.13 2.08
C ALA A 65 0.97 -14.99 2.85
N ALA A 66 2.15 -14.53 2.38
CA ALA A 66 2.86 -13.42 3.00
C ALA A 66 2.08 -12.11 2.90
N ALA A 67 1.48 -11.86 1.73
CA ALA A 67 0.70 -10.64 1.52
C ALA A 67 -0.54 -10.59 2.42
N ILE A 68 -1.26 -11.71 2.52
CA ILE A 68 -2.44 -11.79 3.37
C ILE A 68 -2.04 -11.72 4.87
N ALA A 69 -0.94 -12.38 5.25
CA ALA A 69 -0.43 -12.31 6.62
C ALA A 69 -0.08 -10.87 7.00
N TRP A 70 0.51 -10.10 6.07
CA TRP A 70 0.80 -8.69 6.30
C TRP A 70 -0.48 -7.89 6.51
N GLU A 71 -1.45 -8.03 5.63
CA GLU A 71 -2.71 -7.28 5.70
C GLU A 71 -3.44 -7.57 7.01
N GLU A 72 -3.46 -8.83 7.44
CA GLU A 72 -4.16 -9.26 8.66
C GLU A 72 -3.32 -9.08 9.92
N SER A 73 -2.06 -8.68 9.81
CA SER A 73 -1.17 -8.57 10.97
C SER A 73 -1.60 -7.46 11.93
N GLU A 74 -1.30 -7.66 13.20
CA GLU A 74 -1.53 -6.64 14.22
C GLU A 74 -0.74 -5.37 13.91
N GLN A 75 0.51 -5.52 13.43
CA GLN A 75 1.36 -4.37 13.07
C GLN A 75 0.68 -3.49 12.03
N TYR A 76 0.15 -4.09 10.96
CA TYR A 76 -0.51 -3.32 9.90
C TYR A 76 -1.87 -2.79 10.35
N GLN A 77 -2.67 -3.61 11.00
CA GLN A 77 -4.01 -3.20 11.45
C GLN A 77 -3.94 -2.03 12.43
N THR A 78 -2.89 -1.96 13.24
CA THR A 78 -2.70 -0.86 14.19
C THR A 78 -2.52 0.49 13.48
N ILE A 79 -1.84 0.51 12.33
CA ILE A 79 -1.60 1.77 11.60
C ILE A 79 -2.64 2.03 10.50
N LEU A 80 -3.46 1.07 10.15
CA LEU A 80 -4.45 1.19 9.08
C LEU A 80 -5.36 2.42 9.22
N PRO A 81 -5.87 2.77 10.42
CA PRO A 81 -6.68 4.00 10.55
C PRO A 81 -5.96 5.27 10.11
N GLY A 82 -4.62 5.32 10.22
CA GLY A 82 -3.84 6.45 9.72
C GLY A 82 -4.02 6.66 8.23
N ARG A 83 -4.25 5.60 7.46
CA ARG A 83 -4.56 5.68 6.04
C ARG A 83 -6.04 5.97 5.80
N THR A 84 -6.93 5.20 6.42
CA THR A 84 -8.36 5.31 6.12
C THR A 84 -8.99 6.60 6.62
N ASP A 85 -8.48 7.16 7.71
CA ASP A 85 -9.00 8.41 8.26
C ASP A 85 -8.45 9.65 7.55
N ASN A 86 -7.33 9.53 6.84
CA ASN A 86 -6.62 10.68 6.27
C ASN A 86 -6.46 10.60 4.75
N SER A 87 -7.20 9.72 4.10
CA SER A 87 -7.18 9.58 2.65
C SER A 87 -8.48 8.95 2.16
N VAL A 88 -8.71 9.05 0.86
CA VAL A 88 -9.74 8.28 0.17
C VAL A 88 -9.05 7.41 -0.88
N GLY A 89 -9.61 6.25 -1.15
CA GLY A 89 -9.04 5.29 -2.08
C GLY A 89 -9.06 3.90 -1.50
N GLY A 90 -8.22 3.03 -2.02
CA GLY A 90 -8.21 1.65 -1.58
C GLY A 90 -6.97 0.89 -2.02
N ILE A 91 -6.96 -0.37 -1.65
CA ILE A 91 -5.85 -1.28 -1.94
C ILE A 91 -6.44 -2.62 -2.40
N LEU A 92 -5.77 -3.27 -3.32
CA LEU A 92 -6.10 -4.64 -3.69
C LEU A 92 -4.83 -5.49 -3.63
N ILE A 93 -5.01 -6.79 -3.45
CA ILE A 93 -3.90 -7.75 -3.43
C ILE A 93 -4.22 -8.80 -4.47
N MET A 94 -3.26 -9.09 -5.36
CA MET A 94 -3.44 -10.09 -6.40
C MET A 94 -2.15 -10.88 -6.64
N ASP A 95 -2.31 -12.07 -7.22
CA ASP A 95 -1.16 -12.87 -7.62
C ASP A 95 -0.45 -12.25 -8.83
N GLY A 96 0.85 -12.42 -8.86
CA GLY A 96 1.66 -12.16 -10.05
C GLY A 96 1.58 -13.31 -11.03
N VAL A 97 2.32 -13.20 -12.10
CA VAL A 97 2.42 -14.25 -13.12
C VAL A 97 3.44 -15.33 -12.77
#